data_19821cfcb2222016f1c04b514cfc9094
#
_entry.id   19821cfcb2222016f1c04b514cfc9094
#
_cell.length_a   1.000
_cell.length_b   1.000
_cell.length_c   1.000
_cell.angle_alpha   90.00
_cell.angle_beta   90.00
_cell.angle_gamma   90.00
#
_symmetry.space_group_name_H-M   'P 1'
#
loop_
_entity.id
_entity.type
_entity.pdbx_description
1 polymer ?
#
loop_
_entity_poly.entity_id
_entity_poly.type
_entity_poly.pdbx_seq_one_letter_code
_entity_poly.pdbx_strand_id
1 'polypeptide(L)'
;TFAPGGEWAEGDDAADAVAKGWTAAHLAELERTGELFALAPAAEPAGKGKGGTKTSASSKPAPTEKPAPLPAGFRVTADGVFYAGEDGEARPVCSRLEILARTRDEKGQSWGLLVEFDDPDGDKKRLNIPARSMAGDFGKEVVGPLVDMGLRLAPVRTARNSRNDLQSYLQGYDSAERARLVTRLGWHGDAYLLPDRQIGQSIEHLHFYEAGAQLPPISQAGTLEQWQQQIGALCIDNNRLAFVVCVAFAGPLLHLLGAESGGFHLYGDSSGGKTTHLQVAASVWGGPRLVRSWRSTDNALESIAAAHSDGLLVLDEIGMCDPRIIGETVYMLGNGTGKARANDRGQAGRQVQEWRLLFLSTGEKTLAQHMAEAHKELKAGMEVRLLAVPADASKGLGLFEVLHGFDDAAALSDALKARAGRFYGSPALAFLSALCEPGKLRGYAAMVRS
;
A
#
# COMPACT_ATOMS: atom_id res chain seq x y z
N THR A 1 2.41 -34.17 -12.11
CA THR A 1 2.63 -34.10 -13.58
C THR A 1 1.47 -34.75 -14.32
N PHE A 2 0.57 -33.96 -14.86
CA PHE A 2 -0.65 -34.43 -15.55
C PHE A 2 -0.71 -33.93 -17.00
N ALA A 3 0.41 -33.95 -17.71
CA ALA A 3 0.39 -33.56 -19.11
C ALA A 3 -0.05 -34.76 -19.97
N PRO A 4 -1.13 -34.65 -20.77
CA PRO A 4 -1.60 -35.76 -21.62
C PRO A 4 -0.61 -36.18 -22.68
N GLY A 5 0.40 -35.39 -23.01
CA GLY A 5 1.38 -35.65 -24.08
C GLY A 5 2.84 -35.65 -23.63
N GLY A 6 3.13 -35.61 -22.34
CA GLY A 6 4.49 -35.55 -21.81
C GLY A 6 4.62 -34.73 -20.55
N GLU A 7 5.82 -34.78 -19.94
CA GLU A 7 6.11 -33.97 -18.75
C GLU A 7 6.22 -32.49 -19.10
N TRP A 8 5.79 -31.66 -18.15
CA TRP A 8 5.96 -30.22 -18.23
C TRP A 8 7.43 -29.85 -18.03
N ALA A 9 8.03 -29.19 -19.01
CA ALA A 9 9.44 -28.80 -18.95
C ALA A 9 9.60 -27.36 -18.45
N GLU A 10 10.75 -27.04 -17.88
CA GLU A 10 11.08 -25.68 -17.49
C GLU A 10 11.13 -24.77 -18.73
N GLY A 11 10.20 -23.80 -18.80
CA GLY A 11 10.02 -22.89 -19.93
C GLY A 11 8.81 -23.17 -20.81
N ASP A 12 8.04 -24.22 -20.55
CA ASP A 12 6.78 -24.47 -21.24
C ASP A 12 5.74 -23.40 -20.92
N ASP A 13 5.05 -22.90 -21.93
CA ASP A 13 3.96 -21.93 -21.83
C ASP A 13 2.59 -22.53 -22.13
N ALA A 14 1.55 -21.68 -22.15
CA ALA A 14 0.19 -22.11 -22.45
C ALA A 14 0.03 -22.66 -23.88
N ALA A 15 0.82 -22.18 -24.84
CA ALA A 15 0.81 -22.68 -26.20
C ALA A 15 1.44 -24.09 -26.28
N ASP A 16 2.50 -24.33 -25.51
CA ASP A 16 3.13 -25.64 -25.37
C ASP A 16 2.18 -26.63 -24.70
N ALA A 17 1.38 -26.18 -23.71
CA ALA A 17 0.34 -27.00 -23.10
C ALA A 17 -0.70 -27.46 -24.13
N VAL A 18 -1.20 -26.53 -24.94
CA VAL A 18 -2.16 -26.86 -26.02
C VAL A 18 -1.52 -27.80 -27.07
N ALA A 19 -0.26 -27.57 -27.46
CA ALA A 19 0.48 -28.43 -28.38
C ALA A 19 0.68 -29.86 -27.81
N LYS A 20 0.79 -29.99 -26.49
CA LYS A 20 0.84 -31.27 -25.77
C LYS A 20 -0.54 -31.89 -25.50
N GLY A 21 -1.61 -31.32 -26.06
CA GLY A 21 -2.98 -31.86 -26.00
C GLY A 21 -3.77 -31.49 -24.74
N TRP A 22 -3.39 -30.41 -24.04
CA TRP A 22 -4.16 -29.90 -22.93
C TRP A 22 -5.46 -29.29 -23.40
N THR A 23 -6.53 -29.50 -22.63
CA THR A 23 -7.88 -28.98 -22.90
C THR A 23 -8.39 -28.24 -21.66
N ALA A 24 -9.49 -27.51 -21.81
CA ALA A 24 -10.18 -26.86 -20.69
C ALA A 24 -10.52 -27.84 -19.56
N ALA A 25 -10.78 -29.13 -19.89
CA ALA A 25 -11.03 -30.16 -18.89
C ALA A 25 -9.79 -30.48 -18.03
N HIS A 26 -8.59 -30.42 -18.62
CA HIS A 26 -7.35 -30.60 -17.87
C HIS A 26 -7.07 -29.45 -16.92
N LEU A 27 -7.37 -28.20 -17.34
CA LEU A 27 -7.27 -27.04 -16.47
C LEU A 27 -8.24 -27.10 -15.30
N ALA A 28 -9.49 -27.50 -15.55
CA ALA A 28 -10.49 -27.71 -14.51
C ALA A 28 -10.09 -28.82 -13.51
N GLU A 29 -9.40 -29.87 -13.98
CA GLU A 29 -8.88 -30.92 -13.09
C GLU A 29 -7.72 -30.41 -12.21
N LEU A 30 -6.82 -29.58 -12.74
CA LEU A 30 -5.76 -28.95 -11.96
C LEU A 30 -6.34 -27.96 -10.91
N GLU A 31 -7.38 -27.22 -11.25
CA GLU A 31 -8.12 -26.40 -10.29
C GLU A 31 -8.75 -27.26 -9.19
N ARG A 32 -9.37 -28.37 -9.55
CA ARG A 32 -10.03 -29.30 -8.62
C ARG A 32 -9.03 -29.97 -7.68
N THR A 33 -7.83 -30.30 -8.15
CA THR A 33 -6.76 -30.94 -7.35
C THR A 33 -5.98 -29.92 -6.52
N GLY A 34 -6.14 -28.61 -6.75
CA GLY A 34 -5.43 -27.54 -6.06
C GLY A 34 -3.96 -27.39 -6.50
N GLU A 35 -3.51 -28.10 -7.52
CA GLU A 35 -2.11 -28.06 -8.00
C GLU A 35 -1.75 -26.71 -8.65
N LEU A 36 -2.73 -25.96 -9.20
CA LEU A 36 -2.53 -24.61 -9.71
C LEU A 36 -2.26 -23.58 -8.61
N PHE A 37 -2.62 -23.88 -7.37
CA PHE A 37 -2.54 -22.95 -6.23
C PHE A 37 -1.70 -23.48 -5.07
N ALA A 38 -0.93 -24.54 -5.28
CA ALA A 38 -0.02 -25.07 -4.26
C ALA A 38 1.15 -24.10 -4.02
N LEU A 39 0.93 -23.11 -3.14
CA LEU A 39 2.00 -22.45 -2.42
C LEU A 39 2.73 -23.53 -1.61
N ALA A 40 4.06 -23.58 -1.71
CA ALA A 40 4.88 -24.55 -1.00
C ALA A 40 4.45 -24.67 0.47
N PRO A 41 4.33 -25.90 1.01
CA PRO A 41 3.91 -26.09 2.39
C PRO A 41 4.88 -25.39 3.34
N ALA A 42 4.34 -24.68 4.32
CA ALA A 42 5.11 -24.13 5.43
C ALA A 42 5.90 -25.26 6.10
N ALA A 43 7.21 -25.07 6.27
CA ALA A 43 8.07 -26.03 6.93
C ALA A 43 7.58 -26.28 8.37
N GLU A 44 7.29 -27.53 8.69
CA GLU A 44 6.96 -27.95 10.04
C GLU A 44 8.13 -27.68 11.02
N PRO A 45 7.87 -27.34 12.28
CA PRO A 45 8.93 -27.14 13.25
C PRO A 45 9.62 -28.46 13.56
N ALA A 46 10.91 -28.57 13.21
CA ALA A 46 11.74 -29.75 13.41
C ALA A 46 11.80 -30.19 14.88
N GLY A 47 11.36 -31.39 15.12
CA GLY A 47 11.55 -32.12 16.37
C GLY A 47 13.04 -32.38 16.65
N LYS A 48 13.39 -32.35 17.93
CA LYS A 48 14.73 -32.58 18.46
C LYS A 48 15.30 -33.97 18.05
N GLY A 49 16.37 -33.96 17.26
CA GLY A 49 17.20 -35.13 16.99
C GLY A 49 18.68 -34.74 17.06
N LYS A 50 19.40 -35.40 17.97
CA LYS A 50 20.85 -35.27 18.16
C LYS A 50 21.63 -35.96 17.04
N GLY A 51 22.74 -35.36 16.58
CA GLY A 51 23.78 -36.08 15.86
C GLY A 51 24.48 -35.21 14.81
N GLY A 52 25.75 -34.88 15.10
CA GLY A 52 26.56 -33.95 14.31
C GLY A 52 27.03 -34.48 12.95
N THR A 53 27.37 -33.56 12.09
CA THR A 53 28.68 -33.51 11.38
C THR A 53 28.80 -32.14 10.68
N LYS A 54 29.97 -31.56 10.82
CA LYS A 54 30.37 -30.25 10.25
C LYS A 54 30.45 -30.32 8.74
N THR A 55 29.84 -29.34 8.05
CA THR A 55 30.42 -28.75 6.84
C THR A 55 29.97 -27.29 6.76
N SER A 56 30.96 -26.46 6.71
CA SER A 56 30.89 -25.00 6.66
C SER A 56 30.46 -24.50 5.28
N ALA A 57 29.38 -23.74 5.21
CA ALA A 57 29.22 -22.69 4.20
C ALA A 57 28.67 -21.45 4.91
N SER A 58 29.60 -20.58 5.23
CA SER A 58 29.39 -19.29 5.85
C SER A 58 28.65 -18.39 4.85
N SER A 59 27.36 -18.24 4.99
CA SER A 59 26.67 -17.04 4.51
C SER A 59 26.95 -15.93 5.52
N LYS A 60 27.86 -15.02 5.17
CA LYS A 60 28.06 -13.78 5.93
C LYS A 60 26.71 -13.07 6.07
N PRO A 61 26.30 -12.72 7.30
CA PRO A 61 25.24 -11.70 7.46
C PRO A 61 25.75 -10.42 6.82
N ALA A 62 24.82 -9.67 6.19
CA ALA A 62 25.10 -8.32 5.69
C ALA A 62 25.81 -7.51 6.80
N PRO A 63 26.80 -6.69 6.47
CA PRO A 63 27.54 -5.95 7.47
C PRO A 63 26.55 -5.09 8.25
N THR A 64 26.44 -5.33 9.55
CA THR A 64 25.89 -4.38 10.51
C THR A 64 26.85 -3.18 10.49
N GLU A 65 26.55 -2.19 9.64
CA GLU A 65 27.28 -0.95 9.60
C GLU A 65 27.17 -0.29 10.99
N LYS A 66 28.30 0.12 11.51
CA LYS A 66 28.36 0.87 12.77
C LYS A 66 27.51 2.14 12.60
N PRO A 67 26.65 2.47 13.59
CA PRO A 67 25.91 3.72 13.54
C PRO A 67 26.88 4.88 13.26
N ALA A 68 26.46 5.80 12.36
CA ALA A 68 27.27 6.97 12.04
C ALA A 68 27.70 7.71 13.33
N PRO A 69 28.92 8.24 13.38
CA PRO A 69 29.39 8.91 14.58
C PRO A 69 28.48 10.10 14.91
N LEU A 70 28.01 10.17 16.15
CA LEU A 70 27.24 11.30 16.64
C LEU A 70 28.08 12.58 16.58
N PRO A 71 27.45 13.75 16.42
CA PRO A 71 28.16 15.04 16.51
C PRO A 71 28.92 15.16 17.83
N ALA A 72 30.07 15.85 17.81
CA ALA A 72 30.93 16.01 19.01
C ALA A 72 30.11 16.54 20.19
N GLY A 73 30.31 15.94 21.37
CA GLY A 73 29.60 16.29 22.60
C GLY A 73 28.20 15.74 22.74
N PHE A 74 27.62 15.12 21.70
CA PHE A 74 26.26 14.54 21.80
C PHE A 74 26.30 13.05 22.14
N ARG A 75 25.28 12.62 22.90
CA ARG A 75 25.03 11.23 23.25
C ARG A 75 23.53 10.95 23.21
N VAL A 76 23.16 9.84 22.58
CA VAL A 76 21.78 9.33 22.54
C VAL A 76 21.70 8.11 23.44
N THR A 77 20.75 8.10 24.36
CA THR A 77 20.46 7.01 25.30
C THR A 77 18.98 6.64 25.23
N ALA A 78 18.57 5.64 25.99
CA ALA A 78 17.15 5.31 26.17
C ALA A 78 16.34 6.50 26.74
N ASP A 79 16.96 7.31 27.60
CA ASP A 79 16.31 8.43 28.30
C ASP A 79 16.24 9.70 27.43
N GLY A 80 17.02 9.81 26.36
CA GLY A 80 17.01 10.98 25.49
C GLY A 80 18.33 11.32 24.82
N VAL A 81 18.35 12.50 24.21
CA VAL A 81 19.53 13.15 23.65
C VAL A 81 20.14 14.07 24.70
N PHE A 82 21.45 13.94 24.90
CA PHE A 82 22.23 14.76 25.85
C PHE A 82 23.39 15.42 25.12
N TYR A 83 23.75 16.61 25.60
CA TYR A 83 24.93 17.35 25.15
C TYR A 83 25.88 17.57 26.34
N ALA A 84 27.13 17.20 26.18
CA ALA A 84 28.20 17.53 27.13
C ALA A 84 29.06 18.65 26.52
N GLY A 85 29.04 19.82 27.13
CA GLY A 85 29.93 20.95 26.76
C GLY A 85 31.37 20.72 27.19
N GLU A 86 32.21 21.76 27.01
CA GLU A 86 33.62 21.74 27.42
C GLU A 86 33.80 21.57 28.93
N ASP A 87 32.79 21.92 29.72
CA ASP A 87 32.72 21.74 31.17
C ASP A 87 32.46 20.29 31.62
N GLY A 88 32.16 19.38 30.65
CA GLY A 88 31.97 17.95 30.90
C GLY A 88 30.65 17.58 31.54
N GLU A 89 29.81 18.53 31.94
CA GLU A 89 28.47 18.23 32.45
C GLU A 89 27.50 17.93 31.32
N ALA A 90 26.88 16.72 31.36
CA ALA A 90 25.89 16.30 30.37
C ALA A 90 24.54 16.96 30.70
N ARG A 91 24.03 17.77 29.79
CA ARG A 91 22.68 18.38 29.92
C ARG A 91 21.69 17.74 28.94
N PRO A 92 20.43 17.55 29.34
CA PRO A 92 19.41 16.98 28.47
C PRO A 92 19.02 17.98 27.38
N VAL A 93 18.78 17.47 26.17
CA VAL A 93 18.34 18.23 24.99
C VAL A 93 16.86 17.94 24.69
N CYS A 94 16.51 16.68 24.48
CA CYS A 94 15.15 16.23 24.21
C CYS A 94 14.99 14.75 24.59
N SER A 95 13.75 14.22 24.52
CA SER A 95 13.51 12.77 24.54
C SER A 95 14.29 12.10 23.42
N ARG A 96 14.41 10.76 23.44
CA ARG A 96 15.17 10.02 22.44
C ARG A 96 14.76 10.41 21.03
N LEU A 97 15.72 10.82 20.23
CA LEU A 97 15.58 11.19 18.83
C LEU A 97 16.75 10.63 18.05
N GLU A 98 16.47 9.77 17.10
CA GLU A 98 17.46 9.15 16.22
C GLU A 98 17.39 9.75 14.82
N ILE A 99 18.53 9.97 14.21
CA ILE A 99 18.63 10.38 12.80
C ILE A 99 18.93 9.12 12.00
N LEU A 100 17.96 8.68 11.19
CA LEU A 100 18.05 7.44 10.44
C LEU A 100 18.87 7.60 9.16
N ALA A 101 18.66 8.69 8.42
CA ALA A 101 19.32 8.89 7.13
C ALA A 101 19.32 10.36 6.70
N ARG A 102 20.21 10.71 5.77
CA ARG A 102 20.07 11.90 4.94
C ARG A 102 19.08 11.62 3.82
N THR A 103 18.10 12.50 3.65
CA THR A 103 17.04 12.35 2.64
C THR A 103 17.32 13.22 1.43
N ARG A 104 16.81 12.80 0.28
CA ARG A 104 16.72 13.57 -0.98
C ARG A 104 15.56 13.05 -1.82
N ASP A 105 15.05 13.88 -2.73
CA ASP A 105 14.03 13.47 -3.69
C ASP A 105 14.60 12.59 -4.83
N GLU A 106 13.73 12.13 -5.73
CA GLU A 106 14.12 11.28 -6.87
C GLU A 106 15.09 11.99 -7.85
N LYS A 107 15.12 13.33 -7.85
CA LYS A 107 16.02 14.14 -8.67
C LYS A 107 17.35 14.45 -7.98
N GLY A 108 17.58 13.92 -6.76
CA GLY A 108 18.77 14.20 -5.96
C GLY A 108 18.77 15.60 -5.34
N GLN A 109 17.60 16.22 -5.21
CA GLN A 109 17.38 17.54 -4.62
C GLN A 109 16.60 17.43 -3.31
N SER A 110 16.15 18.57 -2.76
CA SER A 110 15.30 18.59 -1.55
C SER A 110 15.91 17.85 -0.36
N TRP A 111 17.20 18.05 -0.13
CA TRP A 111 17.92 17.39 0.95
C TRP A 111 17.32 17.67 2.32
N GLY A 112 17.45 16.70 3.22
CA GLY A 112 16.93 16.76 4.58
C GLY A 112 17.47 15.65 5.47
N LEU A 113 16.83 15.47 6.62
CA LEU A 113 17.09 14.41 7.59
C LEU A 113 15.81 13.65 7.88
N LEU A 114 15.85 12.32 7.84
CA LEU A 114 14.81 11.46 8.37
C LEU A 114 15.11 11.15 9.83
N VAL A 115 14.21 11.55 10.72
CA VAL A 115 14.34 11.31 12.15
C VAL A 115 13.24 10.37 12.65
N GLU A 116 13.56 9.60 13.72
CA GLU A 116 12.61 8.71 14.40
C GLU A 116 12.68 8.98 15.91
N PHE A 117 11.51 8.95 16.56
CA PHE A 117 11.37 9.09 18.01
C PHE A 117 10.07 8.41 18.48
N ASP A 118 9.98 8.14 19.78
CA ASP A 118 8.76 7.62 20.38
C ASP A 118 7.95 8.79 20.98
N ASP A 119 6.64 8.80 20.73
CA ASP A 119 5.73 9.73 21.39
C ASP A 119 5.46 9.33 22.87
N PRO A 120 4.68 10.10 23.64
CA PRO A 120 4.38 9.78 25.03
C PRO A 120 3.63 8.46 25.25
N ASP A 121 2.93 7.95 24.24
CA ASP A 121 2.20 6.68 24.27
C ASP A 121 3.08 5.49 23.84
N GLY A 122 4.32 5.76 23.42
CA GLY A 122 5.28 4.75 22.97
C GLY A 122 5.18 4.40 21.48
N ASP A 123 4.39 5.15 20.73
CA ASP A 123 4.28 4.96 19.28
C ASP A 123 5.45 5.60 18.55
N LYS A 124 6.05 4.85 17.61
CA LYS A 124 7.13 5.35 16.77
C LYS A 124 6.63 6.38 15.77
N LYS A 125 7.27 7.55 15.79
CA LYS A 125 7.01 8.66 14.87
C LYS A 125 8.23 8.89 13.99
N ARG A 126 7.99 9.13 12.70
CA ARG A 126 9.02 9.50 11.72
C ARG A 126 8.68 10.83 11.10
N LEU A 127 9.69 11.69 10.96
CA LEU A 127 9.54 12.98 10.31
C LEU A 127 10.72 13.24 9.39
N ASN A 128 10.44 13.68 8.17
CA ASN A 128 11.47 14.27 7.32
C ASN A 128 11.60 15.76 7.63
N ILE A 129 12.79 16.19 8.00
CA ILE A 129 13.15 17.59 8.26
C ILE A 129 13.90 18.12 7.05
N PRO A 130 13.30 18.98 6.19
CA PRO A 130 13.99 19.58 5.05
C PRO A 130 15.19 20.42 5.51
N ALA A 131 16.32 20.34 4.81
CA ALA A 131 17.50 21.13 5.14
C ALA A 131 17.23 22.65 5.14
N ARG A 132 16.33 23.11 4.27
CA ARG A 132 15.92 24.54 4.23
C ARG A 132 15.26 24.99 5.54
N SER A 133 14.50 24.12 6.22
CA SER A 133 13.83 24.44 7.49
C SER A 133 14.82 24.60 8.64
N MET A 134 16.00 23.99 8.54
CA MET A 134 17.09 24.20 9.51
C MET A 134 17.79 25.54 9.32
N ALA A 135 17.71 26.15 8.14
CA ALA A 135 18.26 27.47 7.82
C ALA A 135 17.24 28.61 8.02
N GLY A 136 15.94 28.27 8.11
CA GLY A 136 14.84 29.21 8.34
C GLY A 136 14.50 29.41 9.81
N ASP A 137 13.20 29.56 10.12
CA ASP A 137 12.73 29.61 11.50
C ASP A 137 12.71 28.20 12.12
N PHE A 138 13.85 27.80 12.67
CA PHE A 138 14.02 26.48 13.27
C PHE A 138 12.95 26.16 14.33
N GLY A 139 12.52 27.16 15.10
CA GLY A 139 11.50 26.98 16.12
C GLY A 139 10.16 26.59 15.55
N LYS A 140 9.72 27.27 14.49
CA LYS A 140 8.43 27.07 13.83
C LYS A 140 8.45 25.88 12.86
N GLU A 141 9.53 25.76 12.09
CA GLU A 141 9.57 24.81 10.97
C GLU A 141 10.09 23.43 11.37
N VAL A 142 10.82 23.30 12.48
CA VAL A 142 11.41 22.03 12.94
C VAL A 142 10.88 21.65 14.31
N VAL A 143 11.06 22.53 15.32
CA VAL A 143 10.69 22.21 16.71
C VAL A 143 9.18 22.05 16.85
N GLY A 144 8.39 22.94 16.26
CA GLY A 144 6.92 22.89 16.32
C GLY A 144 6.38 21.53 15.86
N PRO A 145 6.64 21.09 14.62
CA PRO A 145 6.20 19.79 14.13
C PRO A 145 6.67 18.60 14.99
N LEU A 146 7.91 18.62 15.50
CA LEU A 146 8.42 17.55 16.36
C LEU A 146 7.64 17.47 17.69
N VAL A 147 7.37 18.63 18.31
CA VAL A 147 6.61 18.71 19.56
C VAL A 147 5.14 18.34 19.34
N ASP A 148 4.54 18.77 18.25
CA ASP A 148 3.16 18.40 17.88
C ASP A 148 3.00 16.89 17.70
N MET A 149 4.07 16.21 17.28
CA MET A 149 4.11 14.75 17.15
C MET A 149 4.53 14.04 18.45
N GLY A 150 4.77 14.76 19.54
CA GLY A 150 5.04 14.20 20.87
C GLY A 150 6.51 14.21 21.31
N LEU A 151 7.45 14.77 20.55
CA LEU A 151 8.83 14.93 21.04
C LEU A 151 8.85 15.88 22.24
N ARG A 152 9.51 15.49 23.33
CA ARG A 152 9.65 16.32 24.53
C ARG A 152 11.00 17.00 24.56
N LEU A 153 11.00 18.34 24.51
CA LEU A 153 12.20 19.13 24.77
C LEU A 153 12.53 19.12 26.27
N ALA A 154 13.82 19.22 26.60
CA ALA A 154 14.24 19.40 27.97
C ALA A 154 13.68 20.71 28.55
N PRO A 155 13.24 20.72 29.83
CA PRO A 155 12.68 21.91 30.46
C PRO A 155 13.71 23.07 30.51
N VAL A 156 13.25 24.31 30.28
CA VAL A 156 14.11 25.50 30.24
C VAL A 156 14.92 25.70 31.54
N ARG A 157 14.39 25.21 32.66
CA ARG A 157 15.12 25.27 33.95
C ARG A 157 16.36 24.39 33.99
N THR A 158 16.35 23.26 33.28
CA THR A 158 17.44 22.30 33.27
C THR A 158 18.32 22.43 32.03
N ALA A 159 17.82 23.08 30.95
CA ALA A 159 18.53 23.21 29.69
C ALA A 159 18.12 24.49 28.95
N ARG A 160 18.74 25.63 29.36
CA ARG A 160 18.47 26.95 28.75
C ARG A 160 18.66 26.97 27.21
N ASN A 161 19.50 26.10 26.69
CA ASN A 161 19.88 26.05 25.27
C ASN A 161 19.34 24.82 24.52
N SER A 162 18.39 24.07 25.09
CA SER A 162 17.92 22.80 24.49
C SER A 162 17.52 22.91 23.02
N ARG A 163 16.94 24.05 22.61
CA ARG A 163 16.59 24.30 21.20
C ARG A 163 17.83 24.47 20.31
N ASN A 164 18.82 25.23 20.76
CA ASN A 164 20.07 25.44 20.02
C ASN A 164 20.90 24.15 19.99
N ASP A 165 20.89 23.39 21.07
CA ASP A 165 21.56 22.09 21.14
C ASP A 165 20.89 21.08 20.20
N LEU A 166 19.54 21.07 20.13
CA LEU A 166 18.84 20.24 19.15
C LEU A 166 19.19 20.65 17.71
N GLN A 167 19.28 21.95 17.42
CA GLN A 167 19.70 22.43 16.11
C GLN A 167 21.13 21.98 15.78
N SER A 168 22.05 22.10 16.74
CA SER A 168 23.44 21.65 16.59
C SER A 168 23.53 20.13 16.39
N TYR A 169 22.72 19.36 17.11
CA TYR A 169 22.62 17.92 16.96
C TYR A 169 22.20 17.53 15.54
N LEU A 170 21.11 18.13 15.04
CA LEU A 170 20.59 17.83 13.71
C LEU A 170 21.55 18.29 12.59
N GLN A 171 22.13 19.49 12.69
CA GLN A 171 23.03 20.02 11.68
C GLN A 171 24.41 19.34 11.67
N GLY A 172 24.88 18.91 12.82
CA GLY A 172 26.20 18.28 12.97
C GLY A 172 26.21 16.79 12.58
N TYR A 173 25.04 16.18 12.34
CA TYR A 173 24.98 14.77 12.03
C TYR A 173 25.34 14.47 10.57
N ASP A 174 26.39 13.67 10.37
CA ASP A 174 26.83 13.24 9.04
C ASP A 174 26.65 11.73 8.89
N SER A 175 25.49 11.33 8.37
CA SER A 175 25.18 9.94 8.08
C SER A 175 25.59 9.55 6.66
N ALA A 176 26.20 8.37 6.52
CA ALA A 176 26.39 7.73 5.23
C ALA A 176 25.07 7.17 4.67
N GLU A 177 24.13 6.85 5.58
CA GLU A 177 22.82 6.32 5.21
C GLU A 177 22.02 7.32 4.38
N ARG A 178 21.39 6.81 3.34
CA ARG A 178 20.55 7.59 2.41
C ARG A 178 19.13 7.05 2.40
N ALA A 179 18.16 7.97 2.38
CA ALA A 179 16.76 7.64 2.14
C ALA A 179 16.24 8.50 0.99
N ARG A 180 15.45 7.89 0.13
CA ARG A 180 14.80 8.56 -0.99
C ARG A 180 13.41 8.97 -0.62
N LEU A 181 13.14 10.27 -0.74
CA LEU A 181 11.78 10.80 -0.59
C LEU A 181 11.00 10.54 -1.86
N VAL A 182 9.85 9.92 -1.70
CA VAL A 182 8.93 9.62 -2.80
C VAL A 182 7.56 10.21 -2.49
N THR A 183 6.85 10.64 -3.52
CA THR A 183 5.55 11.32 -3.40
C THR A 183 4.36 10.41 -3.69
N ARG A 184 4.62 9.14 -3.99
CA ARG A 184 3.59 8.12 -4.19
C ARG A 184 3.97 6.83 -3.47
N LEU A 185 2.98 6.05 -3.11
CA LEU A 185 3.13 4.67 -2.68
C LEU A 185 3.24 3.74 -3.90
N GLY A 186 3.40 2.44 -3.66
CA GLY A 186 3.51 1.45 -4.72
C GLY A 186 4.94 1.17 -5.16
N TRP A 187 5.13 0.81 -6.41
CA TRP A 187 6.41 0.36 -6.94
C TRP A 187 7.44 1.48 -7.15
N HIS A 188 8.65 1.22 -6.65
CA HIS A 188 9.87 2.01 -6.88
C HIS A 188 11.01 1.04 -7.23
N GLY A 189 11.21 0.76 -8.53
CA GLY A 189 12.09 -0.32 -8.97
C GLY A 189 11.55 -1.68 -8.52
N ASP A 190 12.40 -2.46 -7.83
CA ASP A 190 12.05 -3.80 -7.33
C ASP A 190 11.46 -3.78 -5.90
N ALA A 191 11.20 -2.59 -5.34
CA ALA A 191 10.60 -2.44 -4.02
C ALA A 191 9.19 -1.86 -4.11
N TYR A 192 8.30 -2.35 -3.25
CA TYR A 192 6.95 -1.83 -3.07
C TYR A 192 6.84 -1.09 -1.75
N LEU A 193 6.46 0.18 -1.80
CA LEU A 193 6.32 1.04 -0.62
C LEU A 193 4.87 1.07 -0.14
N LEU A 194 4.67 0.65 1.11
CA LEU A 194 3.45 0.82 1.89
C LEU A 194 3.59 2.03 2.83
N PRO A 195 2.50 2.51 3.45
CA PRO A 195 2.56 3.66 4.36
C PRO A 195 3.57 3.53 5.51
N ASP A 196 3.74 2.32 6.04
CA ASP A 196 4.53 2.03 7.23
C ASP A 196 5.81 1.24 6.95
N ARG A 197 5.94 0.63 5.75
CA ARG A 197 7.06 -0.25 5.42
C ARG A 197 7.33 -0.37 3.93
N GLN A 198 8.54 -0.81 3.62
CA GLN A 198 8.97 -1.22 2.30
C GLN A 198 9.02 -2.75 2.22
N ILE A 199 8.57 -3.32 1.11
CA ILE A 199 8.70 -4.75 0.77
C ILE A 199 9.58 -4.85 -0.47
N GLY A 200 10.51 -5.81 -0.49
CA GLY A 200 11.53 -5.92 -1.55
C GLY A 200 12.75 -5.06 -1.31
N GLN A 201 13.68 -5.07 -2.26
CA GLN A 201 14.98 -4.42 -2.14
C GLN A 201 15.04 -3.16 -2.99
N SER A 202 15.59 -2.09 -2.43
CA SER A 202 15.94 -0.86 -3.14
C SER A 202 17.38 -0.46 -2.79
N ILE A 203 18.01 0.34 -3.65
CA ILE A 203 19.37 0.83 -3.43
C ILE A 203 19.43 1.72 -2.19
N GLU A 204 18.39 2.50 -1.94
CA GLU A 204 18.25 3.40 -0.79
C GLU A 204 16.93 3.10 -0.09
N HIS A 205 16.85 3.35 1.20
CA HIS A 205 15.59 3.26 1.91
C HIS A 205 14.57 4.26 1.35
N LEU A 206 13.33 3.79 1.09
CA LEU A 206 12.26 4.65 0.57
C LEU A 206 11.45 5.24 1.72
N HIS A 207 11.14 6.51 1.62
CA HIS A 207 10.27 7.19 2.58
C HIS A 207 9.22 8.03 1.86
N PHE A 208 7.94 7.74 2.13
CA PHE A 208 6.86 8.55 1.59
C PHE A 208 6.85 9.91 2.24
N TYR A 209 6.89 10.95 1.44
CA TYR A 209 6.85 12.33 1.92
C TYR A 209 6.05 13.22 0.98
N GLU A 210 4.83 13.54 1.39
CA GLU A 210 4.01 14.56 0.76
C GLU A 210 3.30 15.38 1.84
N ALA A 211 3.55 16.69 1.84
CA ALA A 211 2.96 17.60 2.82
C ALA A 211 1.44 17.61 2.71
N GLY A 212 0.75 17.26 3.80
CA GLY A 212 -0.70 17.23 3.88
C GLY A 212 -1.36 16.01 3.21
N ALA A 213 -0.59 15.02 2.73
CA ALA A 213 -1.16 13.80 2.19
C ALA A 213 -1.84 12.97 3.29
N GLN A 214 -3.04 12.51 3.03
CA GLN A 214 -3.70 11.51 3.86
C GLN A 214 -3.29 10.13 3.37
N LEU A 215 -2.44 9.46 4.15
CA LEU A 215 -2.08 8.08 3.87
C LEU A 215 -3.32 7.16 3.92
N PRO A 216 -3.40 6.16 3.03
CA PRO A 216 -4.46 5.16 3.12
C PRO A 216 -4.30 4.36 4.42
N PRO A 217 -5.38 4.01 5.10
CA PRO A 217 -5.35 3.25 6.34
C PRO A 217 -5.06 1.76 6.08
N ILE A 218 -3.99 1.49 5.31
CA ILE A 218 -3.48 0.14 5.09
C ILE A 218 -2.93 -0.36 6.41
N SER A 219 -3.44 -1.48 6.86
CA SER A 219 -3.10 -2.06 8.15
C SER A 219 -3.42 -3.54 8.16
N GLN A 220 -2.93 -4.28 9.15
CA GLN A 220 -3.12 -5.72 9.26
C GLN A 220 -3.80 -6.08 10.58
N ALA A 221 -4.74 -7.01 10.51
CA ALA A 221 -5.30 -7.71 11.66
C ALA A 221 -5.57 -9.18 11.32
N GLY A 222 -5.25 -10.07 12.25
CA GLY A 222 -5.30 -11.52 12.03
C GLY A 222 -4.17 -12.05 11.14
N THR A 223 -4.23 -13.36 10.86
CA THR A 223 -3.25 -14.06 10.00
C THR A 223 -3.79 -14.30 8.60
N LEU A 224 -2.91 -14.68 7.67
CA LEU A 224 -3.29 -15.05 6.31
C LEU A 224 -4.24 -16.26 6.32
N GLU A 225 -3.95 -17.27 7.13
CA GLU A 225 -4.76 -18.49 7.26
C GLU A 225 -6.16 -18.16 7.78
N GLN A 226 -6.26 -17.24 8.75
CA GLN A 226 -7.56 -16.78 9.25
C GLN A 226 -8.35 -16.06 8.17
N TRP A 227 -7.72 -15.19 7.38
CA TRP A 227 -8.38 -14.53 6.26
C TRP A 227 -8.84 -15.53 5.21
N GLN A 228 -7.99 -16.49 4.83
CA GLN A 228 -8.34 -17.54 3.87
C GLN A 228 -9.53 -18.37 4.33
N GLN A 229 -9.55 -18.81 5.60
CA GLN A 229 -10.64 -19.62 6.15
C GLN A 229 -11.94 -18.82 6.37
N GLN A 230 -11.83 -17.58 6.82
CA GLN A 230 -12.99 -16.80 7.24
C GLN A 230 -13.60 -15.96 6.11
N ILE A 231 -12.82 -15.60 5.09
CA ILE A 231 -13.28 -14.75 3.98
C ILE A 231 -13.03 -15.48 2.65
N GLY A 232 -11.82 -15.91 2.38
CA GLY A 232 -11.43 -16.53 1.11
C GLY A 232 -12.29 -17.74 0.76
N ALA A 233 -12.55 -18.62 1.73
CA ALA A 233 -13.40 -19.79 1.54
C ALA A 233 -14.83 -19.44 1.12
N LEU A 234 -15.37 -18.28 1.53
CA LEU A 234 -16.70 -17.82 1.15
C LEU A 234 -16.73 -17.16 -0.25
N CYS A 235 -15.55 -16.89 -0.83
CA CYS A 235 -15.45 -16.41 -2.20
C CYS A 235 -15.54 -17.56 -3.23
N ILE A 236 -15.33 -18.81 -2.82
CA ILE A 236 -15.46 -19.98 -3.69
C ILE A 236 -16.92 -20.07 -4.16
N ASP A 237 -17.13 -20.32 -5.46
CA ASP A 237 -18.45 -20.41 -6.11
C ASP A 237 -19.31 -19.12 -6.01
N ASN A 238 -18.73 -18.03 -5.50
CA ASN A 238 -19.29 -16.67 -5.52
C ASN A 238 -18.47 -15.79 -6.48
N ASN A 239 -18.77 -15.83 -7.78
CA ASN A 239 -17.98 -15.21 -8.84
C ASN A 239 -17.76 -13.71 -8.63
N ARG A 240 -18.76 -12.98 -8.13
CA ARG A 240 -18.62 -11.54 -7.87
C ARG A 240 -17.72 -11.24 -6.69
N LEU A 241 -17.77 -12.07 -5.64
CA LEU A 241 -16.81 -11.97 -4.52
C LEU A 241 -15.40 -12.32 -4.97
N ALA A 242 -15.22 -13.42 -5.69
CA ALA A 242 -13.92 -13.79 -6.26
C ALA A 242 -13.38 -12.69 -7.18
N PHE A 243 -14.23 -12.13 -8.05
CA PHE A 243 -13.86 -11.05 -8.95
C PHE A 243 -13.32 -9.81 -8.20
N VAL A 244 -14.02 -9.29 -7.18
CA VAL A 244 -13.55 -8.09 -6.46
C VAL A 244 -12.28 -8.36 -5.66
N VAL A 245 -12.06 -9.58 -5.17
CA VAL A 245 -10.79 -10.01 -4.54
C VAL A 245 -9.67 -10.04 -5.58
N CYS A 246 -9.91 -10.60 -6.78
CA CYS A 246 -8.94 -10.59 -7.88
C CYS A 246 -8.57 -9.16 -8.29
N VAL A 247 -9.55 -8.25 -8.40
CA VAL A 247 -9.28 -6.83 -8.67
C VAL A 247 -8.39 -6.21 -7.60
N ALA A 248 -8.60 -6.57 -6.32
CA ALA A 248 -7.76 -6.09 -5.22
C ALA A 248 -6.30 -6.53 -5.34
N PHE A 249 -6.03 -7.75 -5.81
CA PHE A 249 -4.68 -8.26 -6.07
C PHE A 249 -4.07 -7.75 -7.37
N ALA A 250 -4.89 -7.39 -8.35
CA ALA A 250 -4.40 -6.98 -9.67
C ALA A 250 -3.75 -5.59 -9.70
N GLY A 251 -4.04 -4.71 -8.73
CA GLY A 251 -3.47 -3.35 -8.66
C GLY A 251 -1.94 -3.33 -8.82
N PRO A 252 -1.16 -4.06 -8.00
CA PRO A 252 0.30 -4.14 -8.13
C PRO A 252 0.80 -4.68 -9.47
N LEU A 253 0.01 -5.51 -10.14
CA LEU A 253 0.41 -6.12 -11.41
C LEU A 253 0.39 -5.13 -12.58
N LEU A 254 -0.41 -4.05 -12.50
CA LEU A 254 -0.48 -3.03 -13.56
C LEU A 254 0.91 -2.47 -13.91
N HIS A 255 1.73 -2.20 -12.90
CA HIS A 255 3.10 -1.72 -13.10
C HIS A 255 3.94 -2.73 -13.87
N LEU A 256 3.91 -3.98 -13.45
CA LEU A 256 4.70 -5.06 -14.04
C LEU A 256 4.31 -5.34 -15.49
N LEU A 257 3.05 -5.12 -15.82
CA LEU A 257 2.49 -5.34 -17.16
C LEU A 257 2.61 -4.11 -18.06
N GLY A 258 2.91 -2.93 -17.52
CA GLY A 258 2.79 -1.66 -18.23
C GLY A 258 1.34 -1.34 -18.60
N ALA A 259 0.37 -1.83 -17.82
CA ALA A 259 -1.04 -1.58 -18.03
C ALA A 259 -1.48 -0.23 -17.43
N GLU A 260 -2.56 0.32 -17.97
CA GLU A 260 -3.14 1.58 -17.52
C GLU A 260 -4.05 1.39 -16.29
N SER A 261 -4.37 2.51 -15.62
CA SER A 261 -5.39 2.55 -14.57
C SER A 261 -6.78 2.27 -15.15
N GLY A 262 -7.67 1.75 -14.31
CA GLY A 262 -9.06 1.51 -14.68
C GLY A 262 -9.90 1.14 -13.47
N GLY A 263 -11.20 1.00 -13.66
CA GLY A 263 -12.11 0.65 -12.59
C GLY A 263 -13.26 -0.24 -13.00
N PHE A 264 -13.89 -0.82 -11.99
CA PHE A 264 -15.10 -1.62 -12.13
C PHE A 264 -16.18 -1.07 -11.22
N HIS A 265 -17.38 -0.97 -11.74
CA HIS A 265 -18.53 -0.41 -11.05
C HIS A 265 -19.63 -1.44 -10.91
N LEU A 266 -19.85 -1.90 -9.68
CA LEU A 266 -20.95 -2.79 -9.35
C LEU A 266 -22.24 -1.96 -9.21
N TYR A 267 -23.19 -2.14 -10.13
CA TYR A 267 -24.44 -1.39 -10.13
C TYR A 267 -25.65 -2.30 -9.99
N GLY A 268 -26.70 -1.79 -9.37
CA GLY A 268 -27.97 -2.51 -9.16
C GLY A 268 -28.70 -1.98 -7.94
N ASP A 269 -29.86 -2.55 -7.64
CA ASP A 269 -30.75 -2.12 -6.57
C ASP A 269 -30.07 -2.04 -5.20
N SER A 270 -30.58 -1.19 -4.32
CA SER A 270 -30.12 -1.11 -2.93
C SER A 270 -30.34 -2.44 -2.19
N SER A 271 -29.53 -2.67 -1.16
CA SER A 271 -29.58 -3.90 -0.33
C SER A 271 -29.04 -5.19 -0.98
N GLY A 272 -28.48 -5.13 -2.19
CA GLY A 272 -27.91 -6.29 -2.89
C GLY A 272 -26.56 -6.79 -2.37
N GLY A 273 -25.98 -6.21 -1.31
CA GLY A 273 -24.66 -6.62 -0.79
C GLY A 273 -23.45 -5.91 -1.42
N LYS A 274 -23.64 -4.85 -2.23
CA LYS A 274 -22.57 -4.12 -2.92
C LYS A 274 -21.48 -3.63 -1.97
N THR A 275 -21.83 -2.94 -0.88
CA THR A 275 -20.89 -2.47 0.12
C THR A 275 -20.12 -3.62 0.80
N THR A 276 -20.77 -4.80 0.97
CA THR A 276 -20.10 -6.00 1.49
C THR A 276 -18.96 -6.45 0.57
N HIS A 277 -19.21 -6.47 -0.74
CA HIS A 277 -18.18 -6.81 -1.74
C HIS A 277 -17.01 -5.84 -1.71
N LEU A 278 -17.29 -4.53 -1.54
CA LEU A 278 -16.23 -3.53 -1.35
C LEU A 278 -15.41 -3.77 -0.08
N GLN A 279 -16.06 -4.13 1.03
CA GLN A 279 -15.35 -4.42 2.28
C GLN A 279 -14.52 -5.70 2.19
N VAL A 280 -15.00 -6.72 1.47
CA VAL A 280 -14.23 -7.94 1.18
C VAL A 280 -13.01 -7.61 0.33
N ALA A 281 -13.15 -6.83 -0.74
CA ALA A 281 -12.01 -6.38 -1.54
C ALA A 281 -11.02 -5.53 -0.72
N ALA A 282 -11.52 -4.59 0.08
CA ALA A 282 -10.71 -3.77 0.97
C ALA A 282 -9.93 -4.60 1.99
N SER A 283 -10.51 -5.73 2.48
CA SER A 283 -9.86 -6.60 3.46
C SER A 283 -8.55 -7.22 2.97
N VAL A 284 -8.32 -7.28 1.67
CA VAL A 284 -7.02 -7.69 1.11
C VAL A 284 -5.91 -6.74 1.59
N TRP A 285 -6.17 -5.44 1.66
CA TRP A 285 -5.20 -4.38 1.94
C TRP A 285 -5.30 -3.79 3.36
N GLY A 286 -6.48 -3.81 3.94
CA GLY A 286 -6.72 -3.23 5.27
C GLY A 286 -8.18 -3.34 5.70
N GLY A 287 -8.51 -2.65 6.81
CA GLY A 287 -9.85 -2.71 7.39
C GLY A 287 -10.89 -1.89 6.63
N PRO A 288 -12.15 -1.86 7.14
CA PRO A 288 -13.28 -1.18 6.49
C PRO A 288 -13.07 0.32 6.20
N ARG A 289 -12.13 0.97 6.91
CA ARG A 289 -11.77 2.39 6.67
C ARG A 289 -11.13 2.64 5.31
N LEU A 290 -10.71 1.62 4.58
CA LEU A 290 -10.24 1.74 3.20
C LEU A 290 -11.37 2.04 2.21
N VAL A 291 -12.62 1.68 2.54
CA VAL A 291 -13.78 2.03 1.74
C VAL A 291 -14.09 3.50 1.95
N ARG A 292 -14.02 4.27 0.87
CA ARG A 292 -14.28 5.72 0.85
C ARG A 292 -15.56 6.00 0.09
N SER A 293 -16.21 7.12 0.40
CA SER A 293 -17.35 7.60 -0.39
C SER A 293 -16.85 8.38 -1.61
N TRP A 294 -17.61 8.36 -2.69
CA TRP A 294 -17.44 9.27 -3.84
C TRP A 294 -17.62 10.76 -3.47
N ARG A 295 -18.10 11.05 -2.28
CA ARG A 295 -18.27 12.43 -1.78
C ARG A 295 -16.91 13.06 -1.44
N SER A 296 -16.16 13.43 -2.45
CA SER A 296 -14.85 14.08 -2.32
C SER A 296 -14.70 15.14 -3.40
N THR A 297 -13.89 16.18 -3.13
CA THR A 297 -13.52 17.15 -4.17
C THR A 297 -12.50 16.52 -5.12
N ASP A 298 -12.42 17.02 -6.36
CA ASP A 298 -11.43 16.55 -7.34
C ASP A 298 -10.00 16.57 -6.77
N ASN A 299 -9.65 17.66 -6.07
CA ASN A 299 -8.32 17.81 -5.47
C ASN A 299 -8.01 16.76 -4.40
N ALA A 300 -9.01 16.40 -3.60
CA ALA A 300 -8.87 15.35 -2.61
C ALA A 300 -8.71 13.98 -3.28
N LEU A 301 -9.45 13.72 -4.36
CA LEU A 301 -9.36 12.47 -5.12
C LEU A 301 -8.01 12.29 -5.82
N GLU A 302 -7.39 13.36 -6.34
CA GLU A 302 -6.03 13.30 -6.89
C GLU A 302 -5.02 12.82 -5.83
N SER A 303 -5.03 13.43 -4.65
CA SER A 303 -4.13 13.05 -3.55
C SER A 303 -4.43 11.64 -3.03
N ILE A 304 -5.70 11.27 -2.96
CA ILE A 304 -6.12 9.91 -2.58
C ILE A 304 -5.63 8.90 -3.63
N ALA A 305 -5.79 9.18 -4.93
CA ALA A 305 -5.36 8.29 -6.00
C ALA A 305 -3.83 8.08 -5.98
N ALA A 306 -3.05 9.15 -5.83
CA ALA A 306 -1.60 9.06 -5.71
C ALA A 306 -1.16 8.20 -4.50
N ALA A 307 -1.87 8.35 -3.37
CA ALA A 307 -1.62 7.55 -2.17
C ALA A 307 -2.07 6.07 -2.29
N HIS A 308 -2.89 5.72 -3.30
CA HIS A 308 -3.28 4.33 -3.60
C HIS A 308 -2.58 3.79 -4.86
N SER A 309 -1.51 4.47 -5.32
CA SER A 309 -0.80 4.07 -6.53
C SER A 309 -0.30 2.63 -6.45
N ASP A 310 -0.36 1.93 -7.58
CA ASP A 310 -0.05 0.50 -7.74
C ASP A 310 -0.85 -0.41 -6.78
N GLY A 311 -2.05 0.01 -6.36
CA GLY A 311 -2.92 -0.70 -5.43
C GLY A 311 -4.39 -0.59 -5.82
N LEU A 312 -5.26 -0.71 -4.81
CA LEU A 312 -6.71 -0.66 -4.94
C LEU A 312 -7.26 0.62 -4.29
N LEU A 313 -8.10 1.35 -5.01
CA LEU A 313 -8.94 2.41 -4.48
C LEU A 313 -10.41 1.93 -4.45
N VAL A 314 -11.06 2.02 -3.30
CA VAL A 314 -12.44 1.56 -3.10
C VAL A 314 -13.35 2.75 -2.83
N LEU A 315 -14.36 2.94 -3.70
CA LEU A 315 -15.26 4.10 -3.71
C LEU A 315 -16.72 3.62 -3.64
N ASP A 316 -17.38 3.88 -2.54
CA ASP A 316 -18.78 3.50 -2.32
C ASP A 316 -19.73 4.61 -2.74
N GLU A 317 -20.85 4.25 -3.36
CA GLU A 317 -22.01 5.03 -3.73
C GLU A 317 -21.69 6.20 -4.70
N ILE A 318 -21.62 5.89 -5.99
CA ILE A 318 -21.36 6.86 -7.06
C ILE A 318 -22.40 7.99 -7.09
N GLY A 319 -23.64 7.72 -6.65
CA GLY A 319 -24.70 8.71 -6.54
C GLY A 319 -24.40 9.87 -5.61
N MET A 320 -23.40 9.74 -4.73
CA MET A 320 -22.93 10.83 -3.87
C MET A 320 -22.02 11.85 -4.58
N CYS A 321 -21.56 11.55 -5.78
CA CYS A 321 -20.81 12.49 -6.63
C CYS A 321 -21.76 13.30 -7.50
N ASP A 322 -21.44 14.57 -7.74
CA ASP A 322 -22.24 15.42 -8.64
C ASP A 322 -22.23 14.83 -10.06
N PRO A 323 -23.41 14.55 -10.66
CA PRO A 323 -23.51 13.97 -11.99
C PRO A 323 -22.90 14.86 -13.11
N ARG A 324 -22.66 16.16 -12.83
CA ARG A 324 -22.01 17.07 -13.77
C ARG A 324 -20.53 16.86 -13.94
N ILE A 325 -19.84 16.34 -12.90
CA ILE A 325 -18.39 16.20 -12.84
C ILE A 325 -17.90 14.75 -12.84
N ILE A 326 -18.78 13.79 -12.52
CA ILE A 326 -18.39 12.39 -12.33
C ILE A 326 -17.64 11.79 -13.54
N GLY A 327 -18.06 12.13 -14.76
CA GLY A 327 -17.41 11.66 -15.99
C GLY A 327 -15.97 12.13 -16.11
N GLU A 328 -15.68 13.40 -15.75
CA GLU A 328 -14.33 13.94 -15.73
C GLU A 328 -13.50 13.34 -14.62
N THR A 329 -14.11 13.07 -13.47
CA THR A 329 -13.45 12.43 -12.32
C THR A 329 -13.05 10.99 -12.65
N VAL A 330 -13.93 10.21 -13.27
CA VAL A 330 -13.62 8.84 -13.75
C VAL A 330 -12.50 8.88 -14.79
N TYR A 331 -12.57 9.84 -15.72
CA TYR A 331 -11.54 10.00 -16.76
C TYR A 331 -10.18 10.33 -16.14
N MET A 332 -10.13 11.22 -15.16
CA MET A 332 -8.92 11.57 -14.41
C MET A 332 -8.34 10.36 -13.68
N LEU A 333 -9.16 9.63 -12.93
CA LEU A 333 -8.72 8.42 -12.20
C LEU A 333 -8.12 7.36 -13.15
N GLY A 334 -8.78 7.15 -14.29
CA GLY A 334 -8.33 6.18 -15.30
C GLY A 334 -7.12 6.62 -16.11
N ASN A 335 -6.88 7.95 -16.25
CA ASN A 335 -5.68 8.46 -16.91
C ASN A 335 -4.42 8.40 -16.03
N GLY A 336 -4.57 8.30 -14.73
CA GLY A 336 -3.44 8.20 -13.82
C GLY A 336 -2.64 9.49 -13.64
N THR A 337 -3.21 10.65 -13.99
CA THR A 337 -2.50 11.94 -13.95
C THR A 337 -3.44 13.04 -13.45
N GLY A 338 -2.98 13.80 -12.45
CA GLY A 338 -3.69 14.94 -11.90
C GLY A 338 -3.61 16.19 -12.79
N LYS A 339 -4.34 17.22 -12.38
CA LYS A 339 -4.38 18.50 -13.09
C LYS A 339 -3.10 19.32 -12.83
N ALA A 340 -2.47 19.83 -13.88
CA ALA A 340 -1.39 20.81 -13.75
C ALA A 340 -1.95 22.13 -13.19
N ARG A 341 -1.30 22.70 -12.17
CA ARG A 341 -1.71 23.97 -11.56
C ARG A 341 -0.52 24.92 -11.48
N ALA A 342 -0.72 26.17 -11.91
CA ALA A 342 0.21 27.24 -11.63
C ALA A 342 -0.02 27.75 -10.20
N ASN A 343 1.03 28.24 -9.54
CA ASN A 343 0.88 29.00 -8.30
C ASN A 343 0.37 30.44 -8.62
N ASP A 344 -0.05 31.16 -7.58
CA ASP A 344 -0.54 32.55 -7.71
C ASP A 344 0.46 33.53 -8.37
N ARG A 345 1.72 33.12 -8.53
CA ARG A 345 2.78 33.89 -9.19
C ARG A 345 3.07 33.42 -10.61
N GLY A 346 2.24 32.54 -11.19
CA GLY A 346 2.40 32.04 -12.56
C GLY A 346 3.60 31.11 -12.77
N GLN A 347 4.29 30.70 -11.70
CA GLN A 347 5.37 29.71 -11.78
C GLN A 347 4.78 28.30 -11.73
N ALA A 348 5.52 27.28 -12.19
CA ALA A 348 5.14 25.90 -12.05
C ALA A 348 4.80 25.62 -10.58
N GLY A 349 3.53 25.32 -10.33
CA GLY A 349 3.00 25.06 -9.01
C GLY A 349 3.45 23.69 -8.46
N ARG A 350 2.60 23.08 -7.65
CA ARG A 350 2.81 21.72 -7.16
C ARG A 350 3.09 20.76 -8.31
N GLN A 351 4.05 19.83 -8.13
CA GLN A 351 4.33 18.79 -9.12
C GLN A 351 3.04 18.04 -9.45
N VAL A 352 2.80 17.76 -10.72
CA VAL A 352 1.64 16.98 -11.17
C VAL A 352 1.73 15.61 -10.55
N GLN A 353 0.69 15.20 -9.87
CA GLN A 353 0.62 13.87 -9.26
C GLN A 353 0.32 12.84 -10.34
N GLU A 354 1.01 11.71 -10.25
CA GLU A 354 0.82 10.56 -11.12
C GLU A 354 0.54 9.33 -10.28
N TRP A 355 -0.32 8.47 -10.80
CA TRP A 355 -0.67 7.21 -10.16
C TRP A 355 -0.99 6.13 -11.18
N ARG A 356 -0.96 4.90 -10.74
CA ARG A 356 -1.48 3.75 -11.46
C ARG A 356 -2.26 2.90 -10.48
N LEU A 357 -3.54 2.68 -10.72
CA LEU A 357 -4.36 1.96 -9.77
C LEU A 357 -5.56 1.30 -10.44
N LEU A 358 -6.11 0.29 -9.78
CA LEU A 358 -7.46 -0.16 -10.04
C LEU A 358 -8.41 0.43 -9.01
N PHE A 359 -9.62 0.78 -9.43
CA PHE A 359 -10.64 1.23 -8.49
C PHE A 359 -11.94 0.43 -8.64
N LEU A 360 -12.50 0.10 -7.47
CA LEU A 360 -13.82 -0.51 -7.35
C LEU A 360 -14.82 0.55 -6.93
N SER A 361 -15.97 0.55 -7.57
CA SER A 361 -17.05 1.49 -7.35
C SER A 361 -18.37 0.77 -7.19
N THR A 362 -19.31 1.37 -6.45
CA THR A 362 -20.68 0.89 -6.33
C THR A 362 -21.69 2.00 -6.56
N GLY A 363 -22.91 1.62 -6.87
CA GLY A 363 -24.05 2.51 -6.96
C GLY A 363 -25.32 1.80 -7.43
N GLU A 364 -26.42 2.53 -7.47
CA GLU A 364 -27.68 1.99 -7.99
C GLU A 364 -27.75 2.08 -9.52
N LYS A 365 -27.06 3.04 -10.13
CA LYS A 365 -27.11 3.38 -11.56
C LYS A 365 -25.74 3.18 -12.20
N THR A 366 -25.72 2.92 -13.49
CA THR A 366 -24.48 2.96 -14.28
C THR A 366 -23.95 4.40 -14.37
N LEU A 367 -22.67 4.57 -14.74
CA LEU A 367 -22.09 5.89 -15.00
C LEU A 367 -22.91 6.69 -16.03
N ALA A 368 -23.33 6.01 -17.11
CA ALA A 368 -24.17 6.64 -18.15
C ALA A 368 -25.48 7.18 -17.61
N GLN A 369 -26.18 6.37 -16.83
CA GLN A 369 -27.47 6.75 -16.20
C GLN A 369 -27.28 7.92 -15.22
N HIS A 370 -26.21 7.91 -14.43
CA HIS A 370 -25.94 8.98 -13.48
C HIS A 370 -25.59 10.30 -14.18
N MET A 371 -24.76 10.27 -15.23
CA MET A 371 -24.43 11.44 -16.03
C MET A 371 -25.64 12.03 -16.75
N ALA A 372 -26.59 11.19 -17.22
CA ALA A 372 -27.80 11.60 -17.89
C ALA A 372 -28.72 12.46 -16.99
N GLU A 373 -28.65 12.34 -15.65
CA GLU A 373 -29.38 13.21 -14.72
C GLU A 373 -28.97 14.69 -14.85
N ALA A 374 -27.74 14.96 -15.28
CA ALA A 374 -27.26 16.30 -15.58
C ALA A 374 -27.24 16.63 -17.09
N HIS A 375 -27.97 15.88 -17.90
CA HIS A 375 -27.97 16.01 -19.37
C HIS A 375 -26.57 15.91 -20.00
N LYS A 376 -25.71 15.06 -19.41
CA LYS A 376 -24.37 14.76 -19.92
C LYS A 376 -24.36 13.41 -20.63
N GLU A 377 -23.64 13.33 -21.74
CA GLU A 377 -23.45 12.08 -22.47
C GLU A 377 -22.17 11.37 -22.06
N LEU A 378 -22.25 10.04 -21.94
CA LEU A 378 -21.10 9.20 -21.70
C LEU A 378 -20.23 9.15 -22.96
N LYS A 379 -18.94 9.49 -22.82
CA LYS A 379 -17.97 9.36 -23.92
C LYS A 379 -17.30 7.97 -23.83
N ALA A 380 -17.00 7.38 -25.00
CA ALA A 380 -16.34 6.07 -25.09
C ALA A 380 -15.07 5.96 -24.20
N GLY A 381 -14.28 7.04 -24.12
CA GLY A 381 -13.10 7.06 -23.26
C GLY A 381 -13.38 7.01 -21.76
N MET A 382 -14.59 7.34 -21.30
CA MET A 382 -15.01 7.19 -19.92
C MET A 382 -15.51 5.76 -19.65
N GLU A 383 -16.25 5.19 -20.62
CA GLU A 383 -16.83 3.85 -20.51
C GLU A 383 -15.75 2.77 -20.35
N VAL A 384 -14.66 2.86 -21.12
CA VAL A 384 -13.54 1.90 -21.03
C VAL A 384 -12.72 2.03 -19.74
N ARG A 385 -12.85 3.16 -19.01
CA ARG A 385 -12.14 3.41 -17.76
C ARG A 385 -12.91 3.02 -16.50
N LEU A 386 -14.23 2.85 -16.62
CA LEU A 386 -15.07 2.36 -15.53
C LEU A 386 -16.11 1.38 -16.10
N LEU A 387 -15.74 0.11 -16.10
CA LEU A 387 -16.57 -0.96 -16.63
C LEU A 387 -17.72 -1.25 -15.69
N ALA A 388 -18.96 -1.21 -16.22
CA ALA A 388 -20.15 -1.49 -15.45
C ALA A 388 -20.38 -3.00 -15.34
N VAL A 389 -20.52 -3.50 -14.11
CA VAL A 389 -20.76 -4.90 -13.76
C VAL A 389 -22.11 -4.99 -13.05
N PRO A 390 -23.09 -5.72 -13.56
CA PRO A 390 -24.34 -5.94 -12.85
C PRO A 390 -24.09 -6.61 -11.50
N ALA A 391 -24.64 -6.03 -10.45
CA ALA A 391 -24.47 -6.54 -9.10
C ALA A 391 -25.23 -7.84 -8.88
N ASP A 392 -26.42 -8.00 -9.46
CA ASP A 392 -27.25 -9.20 -9.30
C ASP A 392 -26.61 -10.42 -9.97
N ALA A 393 -26.42 -11.49 -9.21
CA ALA A 393 -25.95 -12.78 -9.68
C ALA A 393 -27.01 -13.62 -10.43
N SER A 394 -28.24 -13.11 -10.50
CA SER A 394 -29.40 -13.79 -11.12
C SER A 394 -29.72 -15.15 -10.49
N LYS A 395 -29.44 -15.30 -9.19
CA LYS A 395 -29.76 -16.49 -8.38
C LYS A 395 -30.80 -16.22 -7.30
N GLY A 396 -31.36 -14.99 -7.27
CA GLY A 396 -32.28 -14.56 -6.22
C GLY A 396 -31.61 -14.29 -4.85
N LEU A 397 -30.27 -14.22 -4.85
CA LEU A 397 -29.45 -14.02 -3.64
C LEU A 397 -28.64 -12.70 -3.72
N GLY A 398 -29.07 -11.75 -4.56
CA GLY A 398 -28.35 -10.50 -4.80
C GLY A 398 -27.02 -10.76 -5.49
N LEU A 399 -25.91 -10.31 -4.89
CA LEU A 399 -24.56 -10.50 -5.45
C LEU A 399 -23.98 -11.89 -5.20
N PHE A 400 -24.68 -12.76 -4.48
CA PHE A 400 -24.18 -14.09 -4.15
C PHE A 400 -24.77 -15.16 -5.09
N GLU A 401 -23.99 -16.16 -5.38
CA GLU A 401 -24.40 -17.38 -6.08
C GLU A 401 -24.66 -18.53 -5.09
N VAL A 402 -23.86 -18.59 -3.99
CA VAL A 402 -23.92 -19.66 -2.96
C VAL A 402 -23.87 -19.04 -1.57
N LEU A 403 -24.67 -19.57 -0.65
CA LEU A 403 -24.76 -19.07 0.74
C LEU A 403 -23.80 -19.76 1.72
N HIS A 404 -23.06 -20.79 1.32
CA HIS A 404 -22.12 -21.54 2.18
C HIS A 404 -22.69 -21.96 3.55
N GLY A 405 -23.95 -22.36 3.57
CA GLY A 405 -24.64 -22.81 4.79
C GLY A 405 -25.21 -21.70 5.67
N PHE A 406 -25.17 -20.44 5.23
CA PHE A 406 -25.92 -19.35 5.87
C PHE A 406 -27.40 -19.41 5.49
N ASP A 407 -28.27 -18.95 6.38
CA ASP A 407 -29.72 -19.01 6.20
C ASP A 407 -30.21 -18.19 4.99
N ASP A 408 -29.61 -17.02 4.77
CA ASP A 408 -29.93 -16.11 3.67
C ASP A 408 -28.75 -15.21 3.26
N ALA A 409 -28.94 -14.43 2.22
CA ALA A 409 -27.95 -13.49 1.69
C ALA A 409 -27.58 -12.37 2.70
N ALA A 410 -28.50 -11.96 3.56
CA ALA A 410 -28.27 -10.95 4.58
C ALA A 410 -27.34 -11.50 5.67
N ALA A 411 -27.60 -12.72 6.15
CA ALA A 411 -26.73 -13.39 7.14
C ALA A 411 -25.30 -13.59 6.61
N LEU A 412 -25.13 -14.01 5.35
CA LEU A 412 -23.82 -14.12 4.71
C LEU A 412 -23.14 -12.74 4.60
N SER A 413 -23.89 -11.72 4.18
CA SER A 413 -23.40 -10.34 4.05
C SER A 413 -22.89 -9.80 5.39
N ASP A 414 -23.65 -9.96 6.46
CA ASP A 414 -23.28 -9.46 7.79
C ASP A 414 -22.08 -10.25 8.37
N ALA A 415 -22.02 -11.55 8.15
CA ALA A 415 -20.87 -12.37 8.51
C ALA A 415 -19.61 -11.90 7.78
N LEU A 416 -19.66 -11.64 6.47
CA LEU A 416 -18.56 -11.15 5.68
C LEU A 416 -18.07 -9.77 6.16
N LYS A 417 -18.99 -8.82 6.44
CA LYS A 417 -18.65 -7.50 7.00
C LYS A 417 -17.93 -7.63 8.34
N ALA A 418 -18.49 -8.44 9.25
CA ALA A 418 -17.88 -8.65 10.56
C ALA A 418 -16.47 -9.27 10.46
N ARG A 419 -16.30 -10.25 9.57
CA ARG A 419 -15.02 -10.92 9.32
C ARG A 419 -14.00 -9.99 8.63
N ALA A 420 -14.41 -9.22 7.63
CA ALA A 420 -13.57 -8.21 6.97
C ALA A 420 -13.11 -7.10 7.94
N GLY A 421 -13.88 -6.82 8.98
CA GLY A 421 -13.49 -5.91 10.07
C GLY A 421 -12.50 -6.51 11.07
N ARG A 422 -12.24 -7.82 11.04
CA ARG A 422 -11.37 -8.55 11.99
C ARG A 422 -10.14 -9.17 11.35
N PHE A 423 -10.23 -9.56 10.09
CA PHE A 423 -9.18 -10.25 9.35
C PHE A 423 -8.89 -9.49 8.06
N TYR A 424 -7.78 -8.76 8.00
CA TYR A 424 -7.44 -7.92 6.85
C TYR A 424 -5.94 -7.65 6.74
N GLY A 425 -5.50 -7.24 5.55
CA GLY A 425 -4.15 -6.77 5.24
C GLY A 425 -3.11 -7.85 5.07
N SER A 426 -3.25 -9.00 5.72
CA SER A 426 -2.33 -10.13 5.59
C SER A 426 -2.24 -10.69 4.16
N PRO A 427 -3.32 -10.75 3.34
CA PRO A 427 -3.22 -11.22 1.97
C PRO A 427 -2.32 -10.35 1.08
N ALA A 428 -2.46 -9.03 1.16
CA ALA A 428 -1.62 -8.11 0.38
C ALA A 428 -0.15 -8.23 0.76
N LEU A 429 0.16 -8.33 2.05
CA LEU A 429 1.54 -8.50 2.53
C LEU A 429 2.17 -9.80 2.01
N ALA A 430 1.44 -10.91 2.09
CA ALA A 430 1.91 -12.21 1.57
C ALA A 430 2.12 -12.15 0.05
N PHE A 431 1.16 -11.57 -0.68
CA PHE A 431 1.24 -11.43 -2.12
C PHE A 431 2.42 -10.55 -2.56
N LEU A 432 2.58 -9.37 -1.95
CA LEU A 432 3.69 -8.47 -2.25
C LEU A 432 5.04 -9.10 -1.89
N SER A 433 5.12 -9.82 -0.76
CA SER A 433 6.34 -10.53 -0.39
C SER A 433 6.73 -11.56 -1.44
N ALA A 434 5.77 -12.33 -1.95
CA ALA A 434 6.01 -13.29 -3.03
C ALA A 434 6.41 -12.60 -4.35
N LEU A 435 5.76 -11.47 -4.69
CA LEU A 435 6.13 -10.71 -5.89
C LEU A 435 7.55 -10.13 -5.80
N CYS A 436 7.96 -9.65 -4.62
CA CYS A 436 9.27 -9.03 -4.40
C CYS A 436 10.40 -10.05 -4.15
N GLU A 437 10.14 -11.38 -4.21
CA GLU A 437 11.20 -12.37 -4.12
C GLU A 437 12.24 -12.16 -5.25
N PRO A 438 13.55 -12.17 -4.92
CA PRO A 438 14.60 -11.91 -5.90
C PRO A 438 14.50 -12.82 -7.12
N GLY A 439 14.48 -12.21 -8.31
CA GLY A 439 14.43 -12.92 -9.59
C GLY A 439 13.03 -13.34 -10.07
N LYS A 440 12.01 -13.32 -9.20
CA LYS A 440 10.64 -13.75 -9.57
C LYS A 440 9.83 -12.67 -10.29
N LEU A 441 10.08 -11.40 -10.01
CA LEU A 441 9.31 -10.28 -10.58
C LEU A 441 9.28 -10.30 -12.12
N ARG A 442 10.43 -10.59 -12.76
CA ARG A 442 10.54 -10.68 -14.23
C ARG A 442 9.80 -11.89 -14.77
N GLY A 443 9.85 -13.02 -14.06
CA GLY A 443 9.14 -14.24 -14.43
C GLY A 443 7.62 -14.08 -14.41
N TYR A 444 7.09 -13.45 -13.35
CA TYR A 444 5.66 -13.16 -13.25
C TYR A 444 5.18 -12.20 -14.34
N ALA A 445 5.94 -11.15 -14.64
CA ALA A 445 5.60 -10.23 -15.73
C ALA A 445 5.55 -10.92 -17.10
N ALA A 446 6.43 -11.89 -17.37
CA ALA A 446 6.41 -12.69 -18.59
C ALA A 446 5.20 -13.62 -18.62
N MET A 447 4.91 -14.30 -17.51
CA MET A 447 3.80 -15.25 -17.41
C MET A 447 2.43 -14.59 -17.60
N VAL A 448 2.22 -13.37 -17.11
CA VAL A 448 0.92 -12.68 -17.24
C VAL A 448 0.76 -12.02 -18.63
N ARG A 449 1.87 -11.78 -19.37
CA ARG A 449 1.82 -11.27 -20.76
C ARG A 449 1.60 -12.36 -21.81
N SER A 450 1.87 -13.62 -21.47
CA SER A 450 1.60 -14.79 -22.30
C SER A 450 0.13 -15.21 -22.22
#